data_ab3655ec90ee82341293b778caabe2fa
#
_entry.id   ab3655ec90ee82341293b778caabe2fa
#
_cell.length_a   1.000
_cell.length_b   1.000
_cell.length_c   1.000
_cell.angle_alpha   90.00
_cell.angle_beta   90.00
_cell.angle_gamma   90.00
#
_symmetry.space_group_name_H-M   'P 1'
#
loop_
_entity.id
_entity.type
_entity.pdbx_description
1 polymer ?
#
loop_
_entity_poly.entity_id
_entity_poly.type
_entity_poly.pdbx_seq_one_letter_code
_entity_poly.pdbx_strand_id
1 'polypeptide(L)'
;MYEVRHCSYSIAKKLKERGFDAPCDSCYYTLVTDKEGNPLSFDEELDLNGEGREDEICYIKGGAIWNHYTCNKEEKGSDVCARPTQELMIQWSLLKYKVFIYPKIYYCEDGLRWLYRIDKVGEYNTEKIKEHTGYDNMFDAIDGGIEWCVDNIF
;
A
#
# COMPACT_ATOMS: atom_id res chain seq x y z
N MET A 1 -18.95 -3.22 11.00
CA MET A 1 -17.58 -2.64 11.13
C MET A 1 -16.95 -2.60 9.74
N TYR A 2 -16.51 -1.47 9.30
CA TYR A 2 -15.80 -1.35 8.02
C TYR A 2 -14.33 -1.74 8.26
N GLU A 3 -13.86 -2.70 7.48
CA GLU A 3 -12.46 -3.11 7.52
C GLU A 3 -11.62 -2.09 6.75
N VAL A 4 -10.61 -1.52 7.42
CA VAL A 4 -9.62 -0.67 6.77
C VAL A 4 -8.56 -1.57 6.16
N ARG A 5 -8.49 -1.58 4.84
CA ARG A 5 -7.50 -2.38 4.11
C ARG A 5 -6.24 -1.55 3.85
N HIS A 6 -5.10 -2.09 4.21
CA HIS A 6 -3.79 -1.53 3.89
C HIS A 6 -3.21 -2.20 2.65
N CYS A 7 -2.38 -1.46 1.93
CA CYS A 7 -1.60 -2.03 0.84
C CYS A 7 -0.61 -3.08 1.38
N SER A 8 -0.30 -4.09 0.58
CA SER A 8 0.69 -5.10 0.95
C SER A 8 2.10 -4.48 1.10
N TYR A 9 2.98 -5.20 1.80
CA TYR A 9 4.38 -4.79 1.94
C TYR A 9 5.07 -4.58 0.59
N SER A 10 4.83 -5.48 -0.36
CA SER A 10 5.39 -5.37 -1.71
C SER A 10 5.00 -4.07 -2.41
N ILE A 11 3.73 -3.70 -2.33
CA ILE A 11 3.22 -2.44 -2.88
C ILE A 11 3.79 -1.24 -2.10
N ALA A 12 3.78 -1.29 -0.77
CA ALA A 12 4.29 -0.20 0.07
C ALA A 12 5.78 0.09 -0.17
N LYS A 13 6.59 -0.95 -0.36
CA LYS A 13 8.01 -0.82 -0.69
C LYS A 13 8.23 -0.14 -2.04
N LYS A 14 7.53 -0.59 -3.07
CA LYS A 14 7.56 0.05 -4.40
C LYS A 14 7.10 1.51 -4.35
N LEU A 15 6.05 1.81 -3.58
CA LEU A 15 5.55 3.18 -3.39
C LEU A 15 6.61 4.09 -2.77
N LYS A 16 7.34 3.62 -1.77
CA LYS A 16 8.47 4.36 -1.19
C LYS A 16 9.54 4.67 -2.23
N GLU A 17 9.91 3.69 -3.06
CA GLU A 17 10.86 3.84 -4.15
C GLU A 17 10.37 4.85 -5.21
N ARG A 18 9.06 4.98 -5.38
CA ARG A 18 8.41 5.93 -6.29
C ARG A 18 8.15 7.32 -5.67
N GLY A 19 8.64 7.54 -4.46
CA GLY A 19 8.53 8.82 -3.78
C GLY A 19 7.17 9.08 -3.13
N PHE A 20 6.41 8.02 -2.82
CA PHE A 20 5.22 8.17 -2.00
C PHE A 20 5.60 8.71 -0.62
N ASP A 21 5.06 9.85 -0.27
CA ASP A 21 5.33 10.50 1.01
C ASP A 21 4.08 11.22 1.52
N ALA A 22 3.14 10.45 2.02
CA ALA A 22 1.96 10.93 2.70
C ALA A 22 1.88 10.30 4.10
N PRO A 23 1.25 10.97 5.08
CA PRO A 23 1.18 10.44 6.44
C PRO A 23 0.29 9.19 6.50
N CYS A 24 0.85 8.12 7.05
CA CYS A 24 0.16 6.86 7.29
C CYS A 24 -0.01 6.61 8.79
N ASP A 25 -0.96 5.76 9.14
CA ASP A 25 -1.21 5.35 10.52
C ASP A 25 -0.31 4.22 11.00
N SER A 26 0.46 3.63 10.10
CA SER A 26 1.33 2.49 10.38
C SER A 26 2.48 2.40 9.38
N CYS A 27 3.46 1.59 9.71
CA CYS A 27 4.57 1.24 8.81
C CYS A 27 4.85 -0.25 8.82
N TYR A 28 5.44 -0.74 7.73
CA TYR A 28 6.06 -2.05 7.67
C TYR A 28 7.54 -1.95 8.03
N TYR A 29 8.05 -3.02 8.63
CA TYR A 29 9.48 -3.21 8.82
C TYR A 29 9.85 -4.69 8.71
N THR A 30 11.06 -4.96 8.28
CA THR A 30 11.65 -6.29 8.29
C THR A 30 12.62 -6.42 9.44
N LEU A 31 12.57 -7.56 10.13
CA LEU A 31 13.55 -7.87 11.15
C LEU A 31 14.86 -8.30 10.48
N VAL A 32 15.94 -7.55 10.75
CA VAL A 32 17.29 -7.95 10.38
C VAL A 32 17.89 -8.68 11.57
N THR A 33 18.46 -9.83 11.32
CA THR A 33 19.16 -10.61 12.34
C THR A 33 20.66 -10.25 12.36
N ASP A 34 21.26 -10.30 13.55
CA ASP A 34 22.70 -10.26 13.69
C ASP A 34 23.37 -11.56 13.18
N LYS A 35 24.70 -11.65 13.27
CA LYS A 35 25.45 -12.83 12.82
C LYS A 35 25.13 -14.10 13.62
N GLU A 36 24.48 -13.96 14.77
CA GLU A 36 24.10 -15.03 15.69
C GLU A 36 22.63 -15.44 15.52
N GLY A 37 21.91 -14.78 14.61
CA GLY A 37 20.50 -15.06 14.32
C GLY A 37 19.50 -14.37 15.26
N ASN A 38 19.96 -13.44 16.13
CA ASN A 38 19.08 -12.67 16.98
C ASN A 38 18.48 -11.49 16.21
N PRO A 39 17.17 -11.22 16.34
CA PRO A 39 16.58 -10.06 15.71
C PRO A 39 17.19 -8.77 16.25
N LEU A 40 17.65 -7.92 15.35
CA LEU A 40 18.08 -6.56 15.72
C LEU A 40 16.82 -5.77 16.07
N SER A 41 16.82 -5.20 17.29
CA SER A 41 15.72 -4.42 17.80
C SER A 41 15.47 -3.19 16.93
N PHE A 42 14.28 -3.09 16.39
CA PHE A 42 13.76 -1.90 15.79
C PHE A 42 13.09 -1.08 16.87
N ASP A 43 13.67 -0.01 17.32
CA ASP A 43 13.20 0.99 18.29
C ASP A 43 12.12 0.51 19.29
N GLU A 44 12.50 0.27 20.54
CA GLU A 44 11.60 -0.25 21.60
C GLU A 44 10.32 0.60 21.80
N GLU A 45 10.35 1.89 21.50
CA GLU A 45 9.15 2.75 21.59
C GLU A 45 8.07 2.41 20.55
N LEU A 46 8.44 1.87 19.40
CA LEU A 46 7.50 1.46 18.38
C LEU A 46 6.84 0.11 18.71
N ASP A 47 7.52 -0.78 19.44
CA ASP A 47 7.00 -2.08 19.86
C ASP A 47 5.83 -1.95 20.85
N LEU A 48 5.68 -0.80 21.52
CA LEU A 48 4.61 -0.54 22.48
C LEU A 48 3.27 -0.18 21.84
N ASN A 49 3.20 0.13 20.55
CA ASN A 49 2.00 0.66 19.87
C ASN A 49 1.17 -0.38 19.12
N GLY A 50 1.39 -1.66 19.35
CA GLY A 50 0.66 -2.76 18.71
C GLY A 50 1.32 -3.22 17.42
N GLU A 51 2.01 -4.32 17.54
CA GLU A 51 2.72 -5.01 16.49
C GLU A 51 1.82 -6.08 15.85
N GLY A 52 1.88 -6.20 14.54
CA GLY A 52 1.26 -7.27 13.77
C GLY A 52 2.25 -7.88 12.80
N ARG A 53 1.90 -9.05 12.23
CA ARG A 53 2.70 -9.74 11.22
C ARG A 53 1.86 -10.08 10.02
N GLU A 54 2.47 -9.96 8.85
CA GLU A 54 1.91 -10.36 7.57
C GLU A 54 3.06 -11.03 6.79
N ASP A 55 3.01 -12.35 6.62
CA ASP A 55 4.04 -13.15 5.92
C ASP A 55 5.49 -12.87 6.39
N GLU A 56 5.74 -12.98 7.69
CA GLU A 56 7.03 -12.67 8.36
C GLU A 56 7.43 -11.18 8.35
N ILE A 57 6.62 -10.33 7.75
CA ILE A 57 6.82 -8.89 7.75
C ILE A 57 6.01 -8.30 8.90
N CYS A 58 6.67 -7.52 9.72
CA CYS A 58 6.05 -6.87 10.85
C CYS A 58 5.45 -5.52 10.45
N TYR A 59 4.40 -5.11 11.13
CA TYR A 59 3.90 -3.75 11.04
C TYR A 59 3.62 -3.17 12.42
N ILE A 60 3.79 -1.85 12.53
CA ILE A 60 3.57 -1.10 13.77
C ILE A 60 2.60 0.03 13.48
N LYS A 61 1.63 0.21 14.38
CA LYS A 61 0.74 1.37 14.37
C LYS A 61 1.40 2.51 15.14
N GLY A 62 1.22 3.72 14.63
CA GLY A 62 1.79 4.92 15.24
C GLY A 62 1.00 6.15 14.85
N GLY A 63 1.53 7.32 15.13
CA GLY A 63 0.99 8.59 14.66
C GLY A 63 1.17 8.77 13.14
N ALA A 64 1.32 9.99 12.68
CA ALA A 64 1.59 10.25 11.27
C ALA A 64 2.98 9.75 10.87
N ILE A 65 3.04 8.68 10.08
CA ILE A 65 4.27 8.05 9.62
C ILE A 65 4.49 8.41 8.15
N TRP A 66 5.62 9.04 7.87
CA TRP A 66 6.02 9.49 6.53
C TRP A 66 7.23 8.70 6.03
N ASN A 67 7.30 8.39 4.75
CA ASN A 67 8.43 7.66 4.19
C ASN A 67 9.77 8.39 4.37
N HIS A 68 9.80 9.71 4.26
CA HIS A 68 11.05 10.46 4.46
C HIS A 68 11.60 10.36 5.91
N TYR A 69 10.76 10.10 6.91
CA TYR A 69 11.21 9.84 8.28
C TYR A 69 11.67 8.40 8.52
N THR A 70 11.28 7.47 7.65
CA THR A 70 11.68 6.06 7.80
C THR A 70 13.10 5.79 7.33
N CYS A 71 13.67 6.67 6.50
CA CYS A 71 15.04 6.53 5.98
C CYS A 71 16.08 6.39 7.09
N ASN A 72 15.95 7.17 8.16
CA ASN A 72 16.89 7.10 9.30
C ASN A 72 16.90 5.76 10.03
N LYS A 73 15.84 4.96 9.85
CA LYS A 73 15.69 3.65 10.49
C LYS A 73 16.30 2.54 9.65
N GLU A 74 16.38 2.73 8.34
CA GLU A 74 17.06 1.82 7.42
C GLU A 74 18.57 1.74 7.71
N GLU A 75 19.17 2.84 8.17
CA GLU A 75 20.57 2.87 8.59
C GLU A 75 20.89 1.89 9.73
N LYS A 76 19.85 1.46 10.48
CA LYS A 76 19.96 0.43 11.52
C LYS A 76 19.78 -0.99 10.99
N GLY A 77 19.71 -1.18 9.67
CA GLY A 77 19.61 -2.49 9.03
C GLY A 77 18.21 -3.06 8.87
N SER A 78 17.18 -2.27 9.19
CA SER A 78 15.78 -2.67 8.94
C SER A 78 15.24 -1.97 7.70
N ASP A 79 14.55 -2.73 6.85
CA ASP A 79 13.82 -2.17 5.71
C ASP A 79 12.47 -1.65 6.21
N VAL A 80 12.25 -0.34 6.17
CA VAL A 80 11.07 0.33 6.73
C VAL A 80 10.38 1.15 5.67
N CYS A 81 9.06 1.00 5.56
CA CYS A 81 8.25 1.83 4.69
C CYS A 81 6.89 2.15 5.31
N ALA A 82 6.33 3.32 4.99
CA ALA A 82 4.97 3.67 5.37
C ALA A 82 3.98 2.65 4.81
N ARG A 83 2.94 2.34 5.58
CA ARG A 83 1.90 1.36 5.26
C ARG A 83 0.60 2.09 4.92
N PRO A 84 0.39 2.50 3.66
CA PRO A 84 -0.80 3.26 3.29
C PRO A 84 -2.04 2.38 3.26
N THR A 85 -3.19 2.98 3.58
CA THR A 85 -4.48 2.36 3.29
C THR A 85 -4.79 2.44 1.80
N GLN A 86 -5.63 1.54 1.31
CA GLN A 86 -6.13 1.60 -0.08
C GLN A 86 -6.82 2.93 -0.38
N GLU A 87 -7.62 3.44 0.57
CA GLU A 87 -8.29 4.72 0.43
C GLU A 87 -7.31 5.88 0.27
N LEU A 88 -6.27 5.93 1.10
CA LEU A 88 -5.22 6.94 1.00
C LEU A 88 -4.53 6.88 -0.37
N MET A 89 -4.29 5.69 -0.89
CA MET A 89 -3.67 5.51 -2.20
C MET A 89 -4.56 6.01 -3.35
N ILE A 90 -5.86 5.73 -3.29
CA ILE A 90 -6.83 6.25 -4.28
C ILE A 90 -6.84 7.78 -4.26
N GLN A 91 -6.87 8.39 -3.08
CA GLN A 91 -6.83 9.84 -2.93
C GLN A 91 -5.50 10.44 -3.44
N TRP A 92 -4.39 9.85 -3.05
CA TRP A 92 -3.07 10.32 -3.44
C TRP A 92 -2.85 10.23 -4.96
N SER A 93 -3.26 9.12 -5.59
CA SER A 93 -3.17 8.96 -7.05
C SER A 93 -4.02 9.98 -7.79
N LEU A 94 -5.21 10.26 -7.28
CA LEU A 94 -6.11 11.27 -7.87
C LEU A 94 -5.53 12.68 -7.77
N LEU A 95 -5.01 13.05 -6.60
CA LEU A 95 -4.49 14.39 -6.36
C LEU A 95 -3.19 14.64 -7.11
N LYS A 96 -2.27 13.69 -7.09
CA LYS A 96 -0.92 13.87 -7.65
C LYS A 96 -0.84 13.58 -9.15
N TYR A 97 -1.51 12.53 -9.60
CA TYR A 97 -1.39 12.04 -10.99
C TYR A 97 -2.64 12.24 -11.84
N LYS A 98 -3.74 12.73 -11.23
CA LYS A 98 -5.05 12.82 -11.89
C LYS A 98 -5.54 11.46 -12.41
N VAL A 99 -5.27 10.43 -11.64
CA VAL A 99 -5.64 9.05 -11.94
C VAL A 99 -6.58 8.53 -10.87
N PHE A 100 -7.73 8.03 -11.27
CA PHE A 100 -8.73 7.47 -10.38
C PHE A 100 -8.79 5.96 -10.51
N ILE A 101 -8.54 5.26 -9.40
CA ILE A 101 -8.56 3.81 -9.29
C ILE A 101 -9.85 3.43 -8.57
N TYR A 102 -10.65 2.56 -9.17
CA TYR A 102 -11.89 2.11 -8.54
C TYR A 102 -12.27 0.68 -8.94
N PRO A 103 -12.92 -0.05 -8.01
CA PRO A 103 -13.43 -1.37 -8.31
C PRO A 103 -14.80 -1.31 -8.99
N LYS A 104 -15.10 -2.29 -9.82
CA LYS A 104 -16.42 -2.52 -10.40
C LYS A 104 -16.81 -3.98 -10.27
N ILE A 105 -18.10 -4.23 -10.15
CA ILE A 105 -18.65 -5.58 -10.20
C ILE A 105 -19.07 -5.92 -11.63
N TYR A 106 -18.96 -7.19 -11.97
CA TYR A 106 -19.52 -7.74 -13.20
C TYR A 106 -20.01 -9.17 -12.96
N TYR A 107 -20.91 -9.62 -13.81
CA TYR A 107 -21.42 -10.98 -13.76
C TYR A 107 -20.79 -11.81 -14.87
N CYS A 108 -20.35 -13.01 -14.52
CA CYS A 108 -19.89 -14.02 -15.46
C CYS A 108 -20.64 -15.34 -15.22
N GLU A 109 -20.36 -16.36 -16.00
CA GLU A 109 -21.03 -17.68 -15.87
C GLU A 109 -20.88 -18.29 -14.47
N ASP A 110 -19.76 -18.01 -13.80
CA ASP A 110 -19.45 -18.49 -12.44
C ASP A 110 -19.99 -17.59 -11.31
N GLY A 111 -20.74 -16.54 -11.63
CA GLY A 111 -21.34 -15.62 -10.68
C GLY A 111 -20.71 -14.23 -10.64
N LEU A 112 -20.81 -13.59 -9.48
CA LEU A 112 -20.29 -12.23 -9.27
C LEU A 112 -18.77 -12.23 -9.17
N ARG A 113 -18.13 -11.31 -9.90
CA ARG A 113 -16.69 -11.05 -9.86
C ARG A 113 -16.43 -9.55 -9.79
N TRP A 114 -15.19 -9.22 -9.47
CA TRP A 114 -14.70 -7.86 -9.39
C TRP A 114 -13.64 -7.59 -10.45
N LEU A 115 -13.58 -6.34 -10.88
CA LEU A 115 -12.55 -5.81 -11.73
C LEU A 115 -12.05 -4.49 -11.13
N TYR A 116 -10.84 -4.08 -11.46
CA TYR A 116 -10.45 -2.70 -11.28
C TYR A 116 -10.51 -1.95 -12.61
N ARG A 117 -10.81 -0.67 -12.50
CA ARG A 117 -10.71 0.27 -13.60
C ARG A 117 -9.90 1.47 -13.17
N ILE A 118 -9.10 1.97 -14.08
CA ILE A 118 -8.26 3.15 -13.90
C ILE A 118 -8.62 4.14 -14.98
N ASP A 119 -9.06 5.32 -14.56
CA ASP A 119 -9.40 6.42 -15.43
C ASP A 119 -8.44 7.59 -15.21
N LYS A 120 -7.99 8.21 -16.28
CA LYS A 120 -7.32 9.51 -16.22
C LYS A 120 -8.38 10.61 -16.17
N VAL A 121 -8.26 11.49 -15.20
CA VAL A 121 -9.21 12.59 -14.98
C VAL A 121 -8.70 13.83 -15.69
N GLY A 122 -9.42 14.28 -16.70
CA GLY A 122 -9.19 15.55 -17.38
C GLY A 122 -10.06 16.67 -16.80
N GLU A 123 -9.97 17.86 -17.37
CA GLU A 123 -10.73 19.03 -16.91
C GLU A 123 -12.26 18.84 -17.09
N TYR A 124 -12.70 18.20 -18.16
CA TYR A 124 -14.11 18.03 -18.51
C TYR A 124 -14.53 16.59 -18.74
N ASN A 125 -13.61 15.63 -18.72
CA ASN A 125 -13.89 14.23 -19.02
C ASN A 125 -12.94 13.30 -18.26
N THR A 126 -13.30 12.02 -18.25
CA THR A 126 -12.42 10.93 -17.82
C THR A 126 -12.16 9.99 -19.00
N GLU A 127 -10.95 9.45 -19.05
CA GLU A 127 -10.53 8.47 -20.04
C GLU A 127 -10.06 7.19 -19.39
N LYS A 128 -10.64 6.07 -19.80
CA LYS A 128 -10.19 4.75 -19.33
C LYS A 128 -8.81 4.45 -19.88
N ILE A 129 -7.83 4.23 -18.99
CA ILE A 129 -6.46 3.85 -19.37
C ILE A 129 -6.15 2.39 -19.07
N LYS A 130 -6.86 1.75 -18.12
CA LYS A 130 -6.68 0.34 -17.81
C LYS A 130 -7.94 -0.26 -17.18
N GLU A 131 -8.20 -1.52 -17.48
CA GLU A 131 -9.18 -2.35 -16.81
C GLU A 131 -8.69 -3.79 -16.75
N HIS A 132 -8.85 -4.44 -15.63
CA HIS A 132 -8.50 -5.85 -15.47
C HIS A 132 -9.52 -6.57 -14.59
N THR A 133 -9.88 -7.78 -15.00
CA THR A 133 -10.95 -8.60 -14.42
C THR A 133 -10.40 -9.79 -13.64
N GLY A 134 -11.27 -10.50 -12.93
CA GLY A 134 -10.96 -11.82 -12.36
C GLY A 134 -10.67 -11.84 -10.88
N TYR A 135 -11.10 -10.83 -10.13
CA TYR A 135 -10.93 -10.78 -8.69
C TYR A 135 -12.17 -11.30 -7.94
N ASP A 136 -11.95 -12.01 -6.85
CA ASP A 136 -13.02 -12.58 -6.03
C ASP A 136 -13.63 -11.55 -5.06
N ASN A 137 -12.92 -10.49 -4.74
CA ASN A 137 -13.39 -9.43 -3.85
C ASN A 137 -12.91 -8.04 -4.30
N MET A 138 -13.54 -7.02 -3.73
CA MET A 138 -13.29 -5.63 -4.02
C MET A 138 -11.85 -5.19 -3.68
N PHE A 139 -11.35 -5.65 -2.55
CA PHE A 139 -10.05 -5.21 -2.05
C PHE A 139 -8.90 -5.71 -2.91
N ASP A 140 -8.97 -6.96 -3.36
CA ASP A 140 -7.95 -7.53 -4.25
C ASP A 140 -7.97 -6.85 -5.62
N ALA A 141 -9.16 -6.44 -6.11
CA ALA A 141 -9.27 -5.64 -7.32
C ALA A 141 -8.61 -4.26 -7.15
N ILE A 142 -8.83 -3.58 -6.03
CA ILE A 142 -8.17 -2.30 -5.73
C ILE A 142 -6.65 -2.46 -5.62
N ASP A 143 -6.16 -3.47 -4.92
CA ASP A 143 -4.72 -3.77 -4.82
C ASP A 143 -4.10 -3.99 -6.21
N GLY A 144 -4.77 -4.75 -7.06
CA GLY A 144 -4.35 -4.94 -8.45
C GLY A 144 -4.26 -3.63 -9.23
N GLY A 145 -5.21 -2.74 -9.05
CA GLY A 145 -5.21 -1.41 -9.66
C GLY A 145 -4.08 -0.52 -9.14
N ILE A 146 -3.85 -0.51 -7.84
CA ILE A 146 -2.74 0.24 -7.21
C ILE A 146 -1.40 -0.29 -7.71
N GLU A 147 -1.20 -1.60 -7.71
CA GLU A 147 0.05 -2.23 -8.17
C GLU A 147 0.32 -1.89 -9.65
N TRP A 148 -0.70 -1.95 -10.49
CA TRP A 148 -0.54 -1.56 -11.88
C TRP A 148 -0.11 -0.09 -12.03
N CYS A 149 -0.70 0.83 -11.24
CA CYS A 149 -0.31 2.24 -11.24
C CYS A 149 1.13 2.46 -10.76
N VAL A 150 1.54 1.74 -9.72
CA VAL A 150 2.93 1.80 -9.23
C VAL A 150 3.93 1.38 -10.31
N ASP A 151 3.60 0.38 -11.09
CA ASP A 151 4.48 -0.16 -12.13
C ASP A 151 4.45 0.65 -13.44
N ASN A 152 3.38 1.41 -13.72
CA ASN A 152 3.16 2.05 -15.02
C ASN A 152 2.98 3.58 -15.00
N ILE A 153 2.63 4.18 -13.86
CA ILE A 153 2.28 5.61 -13.78
C ILE A 153 3.13 6.37 -12.76
N PHE A 154 3.32 5.82 -11.57
CA PHE A 154 3.98 6.47 -10.43
C PHE A 154 5.50 6.52 -10.49
#